data_251fab001c0fd46f714b5f67b2fa350b
#
_entry.id   251fab001c0fd46f714b5f67b2fa350b
#
_cell.length_a   1.000
_cell.length_b   1.000
_cell.length_c   1.000
_cell.angle_alpha   90.00
_cell.angle_beta   90.00
_cell.angle_gamma   90.00
#
_symmetry.space_group_name_H-M   'P 1'
#
loop_
_entity.id
_entity.type
_entity.pdbx_description
1 polymer ?
#
loop_
_entity_poly.entity_id
_entity_poly.type
_entity_poly.pdbx_seq_one_letter_code
_entity_poly.pdbx_strand_id
1 'polypeptide(L)'
;MELSTEQEMLYEAYLQGDNIVMTGPGGCGKSHLIKEMVKDARKKNKNIEVTALTGCAAVLLECSAKTLHSWAGIGLGLSTRTEEKIIKNLYYDKHKKEKWLNTEILIIDEISMMSAELFDLLNKIGKRIRRNNKPFGNMQLIFSGDFYQLAPIGTSERPDSQKFCFESVDWNETFDSQVLLEKSFRHKDKKFVKILSEIREGKINKKSIKLLESRIISQDKIKPQSIDLNNNKEKYKTYPIHLMSKKKCVEETNNHYLNKLEFGTHVFKYQVKKGERIIDYNNLLPTPSQIKNEENHLLSNSLIEPILHLKIGAQVMCISNLDIEHGICNGSTGIVTEFTDTGPKVKFKNSLEIIINKQNWKSEIYKNLSIEQYPLILAWAVTIHKAQGATIDEAFIDLGSSIFTEGQSYVALSRLRTIEGLYLKSLNPYKIKANDKVREYYKMFSENE
;
A
#
# COMPACT_ATOMS: atom_id res chain seq x y z
N MET A 1 -8.73 -16.62 14.55
CA MET A 1 -9.96 -15.81 14.28
C MET A 1 -10.76 -16.67 13.32
N GLU A 2 -12.04 -16.91 13.60
CA GLU A 2 -12.89 -17.66 12.67
C GLU A 2 -13.07 -16.85 11.37
N LEU A 3 -13.03 -17.55 10.23
CA LEU A 3 -13.29 -16.95 8.92
C LEU A 3 -14.78 -16.60 8.80
N SER A 4 -15.13 -15.60 7.97
CA SER A 4 -16.53 -15.39 7.59
C SER A 4 -16.92 -16.38 6.50
N THR A 5 -18.24 -16.54 6.26
CA THR A 5 -18.76 -17.45 5.24
C THR A 5 -18.11 -17.19 3.87
N GLU A 6 -18.00 -15.93 3.46
CA GLU A 6 -17.38 -15.55 2.18
C GLU A 6 -15.88 -15.86 2.17
N GLN A 7 -15.20 -15.73 3.32
CA GLN A 7 -13.79 -16.11 3.46
C GLN A 7 -13.60 -17.62 3.41
N GLU A 8 -14.50 -18.40 4.00
CA GLU A 8 -14.49 -19.87 3.92
C GLU A 8 -14.67 -20.33 2.48
N MET A 9 -15.65 -19.79 1.75
CA MET A 9 -15.86 -20.08 0.32
C MET A 9 -14.59 -19.83 -0.51
N LEU A 10 -13.95 -18.68 -0.31
CA LEU A 10 -12.70 -18.33 -1.00
C LEU A 10 -11.54 -19.26 -0.62
N TYR A 11 -11.49 -19.68 0.64
CA TYR A 11 -10.45 -20.60 1.10
C TYR A 11 -10.65 -22.01 0.51
N GLU A 12 -11.89 -22.46 0.38
CA GLU A 12 -12.23 -23.73 -0.30
C GLU A 12 -11.89 -23.68 -1.78
N ALA A 13 -12.26 -22.60 -2.50
CA ALA A 13 -11.89 -22.39 -3.90
C ALA A 13 -10.35 -22.39 -4.08
N TYR A 14 -9.61 -21.75 -3.17
CA TYR A 14 -8.15 -21.84 -3.16
C TYR A 14 -7.65 -23.29 -3.02
N LEU A 15 -8.25 -24.09 -2.14
CA LEU A 15 -7.85 -25.50 -1.95
C LEU A 15 -8.14 -26.37 -3.17
N GLN A 16 -9.18 -26.04 -3.94
CA GLN A 16 -9.55 -26.71 -5.20
C GLN A 16 -8.61 -26.35 -6.36
N GLY A 17 -7.83 -25.29 -6.22
CA GLY A 17 -6.90 -24.81 -7.24
C GLY A 17 -7.49 -23.77 -8.18
N ASP A 18 -8.66 -23.21 -7.84
CA ASP A 18 -9.35 -22.21 -8.64
C ASP A 18 -8.57 -20.89 -8.70
N ASN A 19 -8.71 -20.18 -9.80
CA ASN A 19 -8.31 -18.78 -9.92
C ASN A 19 -9.38 -17.90 -9.29
N ILE A 20 -9.03 -17.12 -8.29
CA ILE A 20 -9.99 -16.37 -7.49
C ILE A 20 -9.72 -14.87 -7.47
N VAL A 21 -10.81 -14.10 -7.42
CA VAL A 21 -10.79 -12.66 -7.11
C VAL A 21 -11.53 -12.44 -5.80
N MET A 22 -10.83 -11.90 -4.81
CA MET A 22 -11.43 -11.42 -3.58
C MET A 22 -11.45 -9.88 -3.57
N THR A 23 -12.63 -9.31 -3.61
CA THR A 23 -12.82 -7.87 -3.56
C THR A 23 -13.61 -7.47 -2.32
N GLY A 24 -13.54 -6.18 -1.96
CA GLY A 24 -14.30 -5.67 -0.81
C GLY A 24 -13.65 -4.45 -0.14
N PRO A 25 -14.37 -3.78 0.76
CA PRO A 25 -13.92 -2.55 1.39
C PRO A 25 -12.62 -2.73 2.20
N GLY A 26 -11.97 -1.61 2.50
CA GLY A 26 -10.82 -1.61 3.40
C GLY A 26 -11.18 -2.17 4.78
N GLY A 27 -10.39 -3.15 5.26
CA GLY A 27 -10.63 -3.78 6.56
C GLY A 27 -11.61 -4.95 6.57
N CYS A 28 -12.00 -5.51 5.43
CA CYS A 28 -12.83 -6.71 5.34
C CYS A 28 -12.04 -8.04 5.46
N GLY A 29 -10.76 -7.99 5.81
CA GLY A 29 -9.98 -9.19 6.11
C GLY A 29 -9.26 -9.84 4.94
N LYS A 30 -9.16 -9.20 3.75
CA LYS A 30 -8.42 -9.72 2.58
C LYS A 30 -6.99 -10.15 2.91
N SER A 31 -6.22 -9.27 3.52
CA SER A 31 -4.82 -9.57 3.88
C SER A 31 -4.69 -10.67 4.94
N HIS A 32 -5.71 -10.84 5.80
CA HIS A 32 -5.74 -11.96 6.75
C HIS A 32 -5.92 -13.28 6.01
N LEU A 33 -6.86 -13.34 5.08
CA LEU A 33 -7.10 -14.54 4.28
C LEU A 33 -5.87 -14.90 3.42
N ILE A 34 -5.19 -13.91 2.83
CA ILE A 34 -3.93 -14.12 2.13
C ILE A 34 -2.90 -14.79 3.05
N LYS A 35 -2.73 -14.31 4.29
CA LYS A 35 -1.77 -14.89 5.25
C LYS A 35 -2.07 -16.36 5.56
N GLU A 36 -3.34 -16.71 5.72
CA GLU A 36 -3.75 -18.10 5.96
C GLU A 36 -3.49 -18.99 4.72
N MET A 37 -3.80 -18.52 3.51
CA MET A 37 -3.49 -19.24 2.27
C MET A 37 -1.98 -19.45 2.09
N VAL A 38 -1.17 -18.43 2.36
CA VAL A 38 0.30 -18.51 2.30
C VAL A 38 0.85 -19.52 3.30
N LYS A 39 0.32 -19.53 4.52
CA LYS A 39 0.71 -20.47 5.58
C LYS A 39 0.39 -21.91 5.19
N ASP A 40 -0.80 -22.15 4.61
CA ASP A 40 -1.20 -23.46 4.12
C ASP A 40 -0.33 -23.92 2.95
N ALA A 41 -0.15 -23.06 1.92
CA ALA A 41 0.67 -23.39 0.76
C ALA A 41 2.11 -23.77 1.15
N ARG A 42 2.72 -23.00 2.09
CA ARG A 42 4.06 -23.30 2.58
C ARG A 42 4.13 -24.62 3.35
N LYS A 43 3.11 -24.95 4.14
CA LYS A 43 3.01 -26.27 4.82
C LYS A 43 2.95 -27.43 3.82
N LYS A 44 2.31 -27.20 2.66
CA LYS A 44 2.19 -28.17 1.57
C LYS A 44 3.40 -28.15 0.60
N ASN A 45 4.46 -27.39 0.91
CA ASN A 45 5.64 -27.19 0.07
C ASN A 45 5.31 -26.69 -1.35
N LYS A 46 4.21 -25.94 -1.54
CA LYS A 46 3.88 -25.30 -2.81
C LYS A 46 4.69 -24.02 -3.01
N ASN A 47 5.14 -23.80 -4.23
CA ASN A 47 5.84 -22.57 -4.61
C ASN A 47 4.86 -21.43 -4.78
N ILE A 48 4.65 -20.67 -3.72
CA ILE A 48 3.76 -19.51 -3.67
C ILE A 48 4.56 -18.20 -3.69
N GLU A 49 4.17 -17.31 -4.59
CA GLU A 49 4.70 -15.95 -4.65
C GLU A 49 3.60 -14.94 -4.29
N VAL A 50 3.94 -14.03 -3.40
CA VAL A 50 3.03 -12.99 -2.93
C VAL A 50 3.50 -11.65 -3.46
N THR A 51 2.61 -10.94 -4.14
CA THR A 51 2.94 -9.66 -4.75
C THR A 51 1.89 -8.59 -4.46
N ALA A 52 2.29 -7.34 -4.60
CA ALA A 52 1.38 -6.20 -4.57
C ALA A 52 1.76 -5.16 -5.63
N LEU A 53 0.82 -4.29 -6.01
CA LEU A 53 1.07 -3.26 -7.02
C LEU A 53 2.03 -2.17 -6.53
N THR A 54 2.12 -1.96 -5.21
CA THR A 54 3.02 -0.97 -4.60
C THR A 54 3.94 -1.60 -3.57
N GLY A 55 5.14 -1.02 -3.40
CA GLY A 55 6.10 -1.47 -2.39
C GLY A 55 5.53 -1.37 -0.97
N CYS A 56 4.74 -0.34 -0.70
CA CYS A 56 4.07 -0.15 0.60
C CYS A 56 3.12 -1.30 0.92
N ALA A 57 2.28 -1.69 -0.04
CA ALA A 57 1.35 -2.80 0.13
C ALA A 57 2.09 -4.13 0.31
N ALA A 58 3.18 -4.34 -0.44
CA ALA A 58 4.01 -5.53 -0.30
C ALA A 58 4.60 -5.66 1.12
N VAL A 59 5.14 -4.59 1.68
CA VAL A 59 5.68 -4.59 3.06
C VAL A 59 4.60 -4.92 4.09
N LEU A 60 3.37 -4.41 3.89
CA LEU A 60 2.25 -4.62 4.82
C LEU A 60 1.72 -6.05 4.85
N LEU A 61 1.88 -6.81 3.78
CA LEU A 61 1.43 -8.20 3.72
C LEU A 61 2.25 -9.15 4.61
N GLU A 62 3.47 -8.78 5.00
CA GLU A 62 4.35 -9.56 5.92
C GLU A 62 4.63 -11.02 5.49
N CYS A 63 4.33 -11.36 4.25
CA CYS A 63 4.47 -12.70 3.69
C CYS A 63 5.70 -12.85 2.79
N SER A 64 6.76 -12.04 3.00
CA SER A 64 7.88 -11.88 2.07
C SER A 64 7.41 -11.39 0.70
N ALA A 65 6.34 -10.58 0.70
CA ALA A 65 5.76 -10.07 -0.52
C ALA A 65 6.70 -9.08 -1.23
N LYS A 66 6.60 -9.04 -2.55
CA LYS A 66 7.38 -8.19 -3.46
C LYS A 66 6.46 -7.30 -4.27
N THR A 67 7.00 -6.31 -4.97
CA THR A 67 6.19 -5.64 -6.00
C THR A 67 5.96 -6.59 -7.17
N LEU A 68 4.77 -6.54 -7.77
CA LEU A 68 4.42 -7.35 -8.94
C LEU A 68 5.42 -7.15 -10.09
N HIS A 69 5.84 -5.91 -10.34
CA HIS A 69 6.82 -5.57 -11.37
C HIS A 69 8.18 -6.24 -11.14
N SER A 70 8.61 -6.31 -9.89
CA SER A 70 9.86 -6.98 -9.52
C SER A 70 9.77 -8.49 -9.63
N TRP A 71 8.68 -9.09 -9.12
CA TRP A 71 8.43 -10.52 -9.28
C TRP A 71 8.41 -10.92 -10.75
N ALA A 72 7.61 -10.20 -11.55
CA ALA A 72 7.47 -10.48 -12.97
C ALA A 72 8.76 -10.21 -13.78
N GLY A 73 9.70 -9.44 -13.24
CA GLY A 73 10.96 -9.09 -13.90
C GLY A 73 10.81 -8.12 -15.07
N ILE A 74 9.68 -7.41 -15.14
CA ILE A 74 9.34 -6.50 -16.26
C ILE A 74 9.90 -5.08 -16.10
N GLY A 75 10.49 -4.75 -14.94
CA GLY A 75 10.96 -3.39 -14.63
C GLY A 75 9.84 -2.35 -14.69
N LEU A 76 10.06 -1.24 -15.39
CA LEU A 76 9.02 -0.20 -15.58
C LEU A 76 7.94 -0.59 -16.62
N GLY A 77 7.95 -1.83 -17.10
CA GLY A 77 6.93 -2.36 -18.01
C GLY A 77 6.89 -1.64 -19.36
N LEU A 78 5.68 -1.49 -19.89
CA LEU A 78 5.43 -0.93 -21.21
C LEU A 78 5.65 0.60 -21.30
N SER A 79 5.89 1.27 -20.18
CA SER A 79 6.25 2.71 -20.20
C SER A 79 7.59 3.00 -20.88
N THR A 80 8.47 2.03 -20.93
CA THR A 80 9.84 2.19 -21.46
C THR A 80 10.23 1.20 -22.54
N ARG A 81 9.42 0.17 -22.80
CA ARG A 81 9.76 -0.95 -23.71
C ARG A 81 8.52 -1.48 -24.42
N THR A 82 8.70 -2.05 -25.62
CA THR A 82 7.64 -2.80 -26.30
C THR A 82 7.42 -4.15 -25.62
N GLU A 83 6.22 -4.71 -25.79
CA GLU A 83 5.82 -6.02 -25.28
C GLU A 83 6.79 -7.12 -25.73
N GLU A 84 7.10 -7.17 -27.04
CA GLU A 84 8.01 -8.19 -27.57
C GLU A 84 9.41 -8.10 -26.94
N LYS A 85 9.91 -6.90 -26.69
CA LYS A 85 11.21 -6.69 -26.05
C LYS A 85 11.21 -7.16 -24.60
N ILE A 86 10.11 -6.94 -23.87
CA ILE A 86 9.95 -7.42 -22.49
C ILE A 86 9.96 -8.95 -22.49
N ILE A 87 9.10 -9.59 -23.29
CA ILE A 87 8.96 -11.04 -23.36
C ILE A 87 10.28 -11.69 -23.80
N LYS A 88 10.95 -11.12 -24.82
CA LYS A 88 12.26 -11.60 -25.28
C LYS A 88 13.30 -11.56 -24.17
N ASN A 89 13.40 -10.46 -23.44
CA ASN A 89 14.35 -10.32 -22.34
C ASN A 89 14.10 -11.34 -21.22
N LEU A 90 12.83 -11.56 -20.86
CA LEU A 90 12.46 -12.55 -19.85
C LEU A 90 12.76 -13.98 -20.31
N TYR A 91 12.53 -14.28 -21.57
CA TYR A 91 12.78 -15.62 -22.13
C TYR A 91 14.24 -16.03 -22.07
N TYR A 92 15.17 -15.08 -22.31
CA TYR A 92 16.62 -15.32 -22.29
C TYR A 92 17.27 -15.15 -20.92
N ASP A 93 16.61 -14.48 -19.97
CA ASP A 93 17.06 -14.38 -18.59
C ASP A 93 16.64 -15.66 -17.82
N LYS A 94 17.60 -16.56 -17.63
CA LYS A 94 17.36 -17.87 -17.00
C LYS A 94 16.66 -17.74 -15.65
N HIS A 95 17.12 -16.82 -14.80
CA HIS A 95 16.57 -16.66 -13.45
C HIS A 95 15.14 -16.16 -13.45
N LYS A 96 14.83 -15.13 -14.25
CA LYS A 96 13.47 -14.61 -14.37
C LYS A 96 12.53 -15.66 -14.97
N LYS A 97 13.00 -16.38 -15.98
CA LYS A 97 12.25 -17.48 -16.59
C LYS A 97 11.96 -18.60 -15.59
N GLU A 98 12.94 -19.03 -14.79
CA GLU A 98 12.77 -20.06 -13.76
C GLU A 98 11.75 -19.63 -12.70
N LYS A 99 11.74 -18.36 -12.31
CA LYS A 99 10.72 -17.82 -11.37
C LYS A 99 9.30 -18.02 -11.92
N TRP A 100 9.05 -17.67 -13.18
CA TRP A 100 7.75 -17.91 -13.84
C TRP A 100 7.39 -19.40 -13.97
N LEU A 101 8.38 -20.25 -14.25
CA LEU A 101 8.18 -21.70 -14.40
C LEU A 101 7.86 -22.37 -13.07
N ASN A 102 8.53 -21.97 -12.00
CA ASN A 102 8.46 -22.61 -10.70
C ASN A 102 7.29 -22.10 -9.84
N THR A 103 6.75 -20.91 -10.10
CA THR A 103 5.62 -20.38 -9.34
C THR A 103 4.36 -21.20 -9.63
N GLU A 104 3.79 -21.84 -8.61
CA GLU A 104 2.54 -22.58 -8.70
C GLU A 104 1.35 -21.69 -8.38
N ILE A 105 1.49 -20.81 -7.37
CA ILE A 105 0.45 -19.91 -6.90
C ILE A 105 0.99 -18.48 -6.91
N LEU A 106 0.28 -17.59 -7.57
CA LEU A 106 0.58 -16.16 -7.59
C LEU A 106 -0.53 -15.35 -6.91
N ILE A 107 -0.18 -14.70 -5.82
CA ILE A 107 -1.07 -13.73 -5.15
C ILE A 107 -0.72 -12.33 -5.60
N ILE A 108 -1.74 -11.54 -5.99
CA ILE A 108 -1.58 -10.12 -6.33
C ILE A 108 -2.57 -9.29 -5.51
N ASP A 109 -2.05 -8.46 -4.60
CA ASP A 109 -2.85 -7.55 -3.78
C ASP A 109 -2.86 -6.12 -4.34
N GLU A 110 -3.85 -5.32 -3.92
CA GLU A 110 -4.11 -3.94 -4.37
C GLU A 110 -4.37 -3.83 -5.88
N ILE A 111 -5.14 -4.79 -6.43
CA ILE A 111 -5.41 -4.89 -7.88
C ILE A 111 -6.17 -3.69 -8.47
N SER A 112 -6.73 -2.80 -7.65
CA SER A 112 -7.39 -1.58 -8.16
C SER A 112 -6.47 -0.71 -9.01
N MET A 113 -5.17 -0.77 -8.76
CA MET A 113 -4.16 -0.03 -9.50
C MET A 113 -3.60 -0.80 -10.70
N MET A 114 -4.04 -2.04 -10.93
CA MET A 114 -3.64 -2.85 -12.08
C MET A 114 -4.41 -2.43 -13.32
N SER A 115 -3.70 -2.07 -14.37
CA SER A 115 -4.33 -1.79 -15.66
C SER A 115 -4.61 -3.05 -16.47
N ALA A 116 -5.55 -2.95 -17.42
CA ALA A 116 -5.81 -4.00 -18.40
C ALA A 116 -4.54 -4.31 -19.22
N GLU A 117 -3.80 -3.27 -19.63
CA GLU A 117 -2.52 -3.42 -20.33
C GLU A 117 -1.50 -4.26 -19.55
N LEU A 118 -1.39 -4.04 -18.23
CA LEU A 118 -0.49 -4.83 -17.38
C LEU A 118 -0.98 -6.26 -17.21
N PHE A 119 -2.28 -6.45 -17.00
CA PHE A 119 -2.89 -7.77 -16.89
C PHE A 119 -2.65 -8.61 -18.15
N ASP A 120 -2.92 -8.04 -19.33
CA ASP A 120 -2.74 -8.70 -20.62
C ASP A 120 -1.27 -9.05 -20.88
N LEU A 121 -0.36 -8.13 -20.54
CA LEU A 121 1.08 -8.38 -20.64
C LEU A 121 1.51 -9.59 -19.79
N LEU A 122 1.06 -9.65 -18.52
CA LEU A 122 1.40 -10.76 -17.62
C LEU A 122 0.80 -12.08 -18.09
N ASN A 123 -0.45 -12.07 -18.59
CA ASN A 123 -1.10 -13.25 -19.16
C ASN A 123 -0.30 -13.78 -20.37
N LYS A 124 0.10 -12.91 -21.29
CA LYS A 124 0.94 -13.28 -22.45
C LYS A 124 2.31 -13.84 -22.04
N ILE A 125 2.98 -13.20 -21.06
CA ILE A 125 4.25 -13.68 -20.51
C ILE A 125 4.09 -15.09 -19.94
N GLY A 126 3.07 -15.33 -19.10
CA GLY A 126 2.79 -16.61 -18.49
C GLY A 126 2.57 -17.69 -19.56
N LYS A 127 1.67 -17.46 -20.51
CA LYS A 127 1.39 -18.37 -21.63
C LYS A 127 2.68 -18.70 -22.41
N ARG A 128 3.51 -17.69 -22.71
CA ARG A 128 4.73 -17.87 -23.51
C ARG A 128 5.84 -18.62 -22.79
N ILE A 129 6.12 -18.26 -21.53
CA ILE A 129 7.22 -18.84 -20.74
C ILE A 129 6.89 -20.28 -20.35
N ARG A 130 5.67 -20.52 -19.88
CA ARG A 130 5.21 -21.85 -19.41
C ARG A 130 4.76 -22.77 -20.54
N ARG A 131 4.73 -22.26 -21.79
CA ARG A 131 4.29 -23.00 -22.98
C ARG A 131 2.91 -23.63 -22.80
N ASN A 132 2.00 -22.87 -22.21
CA ASN A 132 0.65 -23.31 -21.92
C ASN A 132 -0.33 -22.18 -22.25
N ASN A 133 -1.36 -22.45 -23.06
CA ASN A 133 -2.32 -21.44 -23.53
C ASN A 133 -3.41 -21.08 -22.52
N LYS A 134 -3.52 -21.80 -21.41
CA LYS A 134 -4.43 -21.43 -20.31
C LYS A 134 -3.99 -20.08 -19.70
N PRO A 135 -4.91 -19.36 -19.03
CA PRO A 135 -4.59 -18.09 -18.39
C PRO A 135 -3.31 -18.16 -17.54
N PHE A 136 -2.44 -17.17 -17.69
CA PHE A 136 -1.13 -17.08 -17.02
C PHE A 136 -0.26 -18.34 -17.12
N GLY A 137 -0.47 -19.17 -18.15
CA GLY A 137 0.25 -20.43 -18.32
C GLY A 137 -0.14 -21.50 -17.30
N ASN A 138 -1.39 -21.54 -16.85
CA ASN A 138 -1.94 -22.46 -15.85
C ASN A 138 -1.28 -22.35 -14.46
N MET A 139 -1.00 -21.15 -14.04
CA MET A 139 -0.62 -20.79 -12.66
C MET A 139 -1.88 -20.46 -11.88
N GLN A 140 -2.05 -20.97 -10.66
CA GLN A 140 -3.17 -20.56 -9.81
C GLN A 140 -3.04 -19.09 -9.43
N LEU A 141 -4.12 -18.32 -9.59
CA LEU A 141 -4.13 -16.88 -9.36
C LEU A 141 -5.04 -16.51 -8.20
N ILE A 142 -4.57 -15.65 -7.32
CA ILE A 142 -5.34 -15.08 -6.21
C ILE A 142 -5.20 -13.57 -6.27
N PHE A 143 -6.24 -12.91 -6.77
CA PHE A 143 -6.28 -11.45 -6.89
C PHE A 143 -7.06 -10.85 -5.72
N SER A 144 -6.53 -9.76 -5.16
CA SER A 144 -7.10 -9.11 -3.97
C SER A 144 -7.10 -7.59 -4.11
N GLY A 145 -8.21 -6.94 -3.78
CA GLY A 145 -8.26 -5.48 -3.77
C GLY A 145 -9.65 -4.89 -3.59
N ASP A 146 -9.77 -3.60 -3.85
CA ASP A 146 -11.02 -2.86 -3.84
C ASP A 146 -11.03 -1.86 -4.99
N PHE A 147 -11.74 -2.15 -6.07
CA PHE A 147 -11.75 -1.30 -7.26
C PHE A 147 -12.33 0.11 -7.04
N TYR A 148 -13.05 0.34 -5.94
CA TYR A 148 -13.46 1.68 -5.54
C TYR A 148 -12.34 2.53 -4.92
N GLN A 149 -11.15 1.95 -4.70
CA GLN A 149 -9.97 2.69 -4.29
C GLN A 149 -9.31 3.39 -5.49
N LEU A 150 -7.99 3.58 -5.45
CA LEU A 150 -7.29 4.32 -6.51
C LEU A 150 -7.23 3.50 -7.80
N ALA A 151 -7.59 4.15 -8.90
CA ALA A 151 -7.54 3.58 -10.23
C ALA A 151 -6.10 3.48 -10.78
N PRO A 152 -5.88 2.71 -11.86
CA PRO A 152 -4.59 2.68 -12.56
C PRO A 152 -4.17 4.07 -13.03
N ILE A 153 -2.85 4.35 -12.90
CA ILE A 153 -2.26 5.59 -13.41
C ILE A 153 -1.68 5.29 -14.78
N GLY A 154 -2.37 5.78 -15.81
CA GLY A 154 -1.94 5.58 -17.19
C GLY A 154 -1.80 6.90 -17.96
N THR A 155 -1.52 6.81 -19.26
CA THR A 155 -1.39 7.95 -20.17
C THR A 155 -2.40 7.87 -21.30
N SER A 156 -2.79 9.03 -21.85
CA SER A 156 -3.68 9.09 -23.01
C SER A 156 -3.08 8.46 -24.28
N GLU A 157 -1.76 8.39 -24.36
CA GLU A 157 -1.04 7.75 -25.47
C GLU A 157 -1.19 6.22 -25.45
N ARG A 158 -1.51 5.65 -24.28
CA ARG A 158 -1.76 4.23 -24.08
C ARG A 158 -3.08 4.05 -23.32
N PRO A 159 -4.23 4.07 -23.99
CA PRO A 159 -5.55 4.06 -23.34
C PRO A 159 -5.77 2.85 -22.42
N ASP A 160 -5.27 1.67 -22.79
CA ASP A 160 -5.41 0.45 -21.98
C ASP A 160 -4.63 0.51 -20.66
N SER A 161 -3.67 1.42 -20.55
CA SER A 161 -2.99 1.70 -19.28
C SER A 161 -3.87 2.42 -18.26
N GLN A 162 -4.98 3.02 -18.68
CA GLN A 162 -5.96 3.69 -17.81
C GLN A 162 -7.17 2.82 -17.47
N LYS A 163 -7.39 1.72 -18.21
CA LYS A 163 -8.47 0.77 -17.95
C LYS A 163 -8.13 -0.11 -16.75
N PHE A 164 -9.13 -0.48 -15.97
CA PHE A 164 -8.97 -1.47 -14.91
C PHE A 164 -8.67 -2.85 -15.48
N CYS A 165 -8.01 -3.71 -14.73
CA CYS A 165 -7.70 -5.07 -15.18
C CYS A 165 -8.95 -5.89 -15.50
N PHE A 166 -10.10 -5.66 -14.85
CA PHE A 166 -11.36 -6.32 -15.17
C PHE A 166 -11.97 -5.91 -16.52
N GLU A 167 -11.45 -4.86 -17.16
CA GLU A 167 -11.84 -4.47 -18.51
C GLU A 167 -11.06 -5.22 -19.60
N SER A 168 -10.12 -6.11 -19.24
CA SER A 168 -9.46 -7.02 -20.16
C SER A 168 -10.47 -8.05 -20.69
N VAL A 169 -10.33 -8.40 -21.96
CA VAL A 169 -11.17 -9.44 -22.61
C VAL A 169 -10.92 -10.83 -22.02
N ASP A 170 -9.71 -11.06 -21.48
CA ASP A 170 -9.31 -12.33 -20.87
C ASP A 170 -9.72 -12.44 -19.39
N TRP A 171 -10.31 -11.39 -18.78
CA TRP A 171 -10.63 -11.37 -17.34
C TRP A 171 -11.59 -12.48 -16.92
N ASN A 172 -12.74 -12.56 -17.57
CA ASN A 172 -13.78 -13.53 -17.19
C ASN A 172 -13.36 -14.98 -17.47
N GLU A 173 -12.53 -15.22 -18.49
CA GLU A 173 -11.97 -16.54 -18.78
C GLU A 173 -10.88 -16.94 -17.76
N THR A 174 -10.26 -15.94 -17.11
CA THR A 174 -9.15 -16.18 -16.18
C THR A 174 -9.61 -16.65 -14.81
N PHE A 175 -10.75 -16.16 -14.31
CA PHE A 175 -11.17 -16.37 -12.93
C PHE A 175 -12.39 -17.27 -12.82
N ASP A 176 -12.24 -18.37 -12.07
CA ASP A 176 -13.29 -19.34 -11.80
C ASP A 176 -14.28 -18.82 -10.74
N SER A 177 -13.79 -18.01 -9.79
CA SER A 177 -14.59 -17.48 -8.69
C SER A 177 -14.22 -16.01 -8.38
N GLN A 178 -15.26 -15.19 -8.23
CA GLN A 178 -15.12 -13.78 -7.83
C GLN A 178 -16.07 -13.52 -6.67
N VAL A 179 -15.55 -13.09 -5.52
CA VAL A 179 -16.32 -12.95 -4.27
C VAL A 179 -16.13 -11.56 -3.66
N LEU A 180 -17.23 -10.95 -3.24
CA LEU A 180 -17.26 -9.69 -2.51
C LEU A 180 -17.28 -9.98 -1.01
N LEU A 181 -16.24 -9.52 -0.28
CA LEU A 181 -16.19 -9.55 1.17
C LEU A 181 -16.86 -8.30 1.73
N GLU A 182 -17.96 -8.45 2.43
CA GLU A 182 -18.73 -7.31 2.93
C GLU A 182 -18.43 -6.94 4.38
N LYS A 183 -18.14 -7.94 5.23
CA LYS A 183 -17.95 -7.76 6.67
C LYS A 183 -16.69 -6.95 7.00
N SER A 184 -16.87 -5.76 7.59
CA SER A 184 -15.75 -4.96 8.09
C SER A 184 -15.28 -5.42 9.46
N PHE A 185 -13.98 -5.68 9.61
CA PHE A 185 -13.33 -5.99 10.88
C PHE A 185 -12.57 -4.79 11.47
N ARG A 186 -12.30 -3.76 10.66
CA ARG A 186 -11.58 -2.55 11.08
C ARG A 186 -12.46 -1.56 11.83
N HIS A 187 -13.68 -1.37 11.35
CA HIS A 187 -14.58 -0.33 11.85
C HIS A 187 -15.70 -0.97 12.66
N LYS A 188 -15.82 -0.58 13.93
CA LYS A 188 -16.90 -1.05 14.83
C LYS A 188 -18.12 -0.13 14.83
N ASP A 189 -17.95 1.15 14.47
CA ASP A 189 -19.04 2.13 14.39
C ASP A 189 -19.86 1.93 13.11
N LYS A 190 -21.09 1.42 13.27
CA LYS A 190 -22.02 1.19 12.17
C LYS A 190 -22.35 2.46 11.36
N LYS A 191 -22.37 3.64 12.02
CA LYS A 191 -22.65 4.92 11.34
C LYS A 191 -21.48 5.29 10.41
N PHE A 192 -20.25 5.12 10.89
CA PHE A 192 -19.08 5.40 10.09
C PHE A 192 -18.92 4.40 8.94
N VAL A 193 -19.16 3.10 9.19
CA VAL A 193 -19.19 2.07 8.13
C VAL A 193 -20.18 2.45 7.03
N LYS A 194 -21.38 2.91 7.39
CA LYS A 194 -22.38 3.36 6.41
C LYS A 194 -21.88 4.56 5.58
N ILE A 195 -21.27 5.56 6.22
CA ILE A 195 -20.69 6.70 5.51
C ILE A 195 -19.60 6.26 4.55
N LEU A 196 -18.72 5.36 4.98
CA LEU A 196 -17.65 4.81 4.13
C LEU A 196 -18.20 4.06 2.93
N SER A 197 -19.27 3.26 3.10
CA SER A 197 -19.95 2.58 1.98
C SER A 197 -20.55 3.60 1.00
N GLU A 198 -21.26 4.60 1.48
CA GLU A 198 -21.85 5.65 0.63
C GLU A 198 -20.80 6.43 -0.16
N ILE A 199 -19.66 6.76 0.47
CA ILE A 199 -18.54 7.47 -0.17
C ILE A 199 -17.82 6.55 -1.16
N ARG A 200 -17.65 5.27 -0.81
CA ARG A 200 -17.06 4.25 -1.67
C ARG A 200 -17.83 4.16 -3.01
N GLU A 201 -19.15 4.14 -2.95
CA GLU A 201 -20.02 4.08 -4.12
C GLU A 201 -20.26 5.45 -4.79
N GLY A 202 -19.80 6.54 -4.16
CA GLY A 202 -20.05 7.89 -4.63
C GLY A 202 -21.53 8.32 -4.51
N LYS A 203 -22.28 7.76 -3.57
CA LYS A 203 -23.72 7.98 -3.35
C LYS A 203 -24.02 8.45 -1.92
N ILE A 204 -23.45 9.59 -1.53
CA ILE A 204 -23.60 10.11 -0.18
C ILE A 204 -24.98 10.75 0.04
N ASN A 205 -25.65 10.37 1.12
CA ASN A 205 -26.95 10.90 1.48
C ASN A 205 -26.85 12.19 2.33
N LYS A 206 -27.99 12.93 2.45
CA LYS A 206 -28.04 14.19 3.20
C LYS A 206 -27.70 14.05 4.69
N LYS A 207 -28.00 12.91 5.34
CA LYS A 207 -27.68 12.69 6.77
C LYS A 207 -26.17 12.50 6.95
N SER A 208 -25.54 11.75 6.05
CA SER A 208 -24.08 11.54 6.04
C SER A 208 -23.33 12.83 5.73
N ILE A 209 -23.83 13.65 4.78
CA ILE A 209 -23.29 14.98 4.50
C ILE A 209 -23.32 15.84 5.77
N LYS A 210 -24.47 15.98 6.45
CA LYS A 210 -24.57 16.76 7.68
C LYS A 210 -23.62 16.28 8.78
N LEU A 211 -23.42 14.96 8.90
CA LEU A 211 -22.48 14.41 9.88
C LEU A 211 -21.03 14.75 9.50
N LEU A 212 -20.65 14.68 8.24
CA LEU A 212 -19.33 15.13 7.78
C LEU A 212 -19.15 16.64 7.92
N GLU A 213 -20.16 17.44 7.59
CA GLU A 213 -20.12 18.90 7.80
C GLU A 213 -19.89 19.27 9.26
N SER A 214 -20.45 18.52 10.22
CA SER A 214 -20.19 18.72 11.65
C SER A 214 -18.74 18.48 12.07
N ARG A 215 -17.95 17.81 11.21
CA ARG A 215 -16.52 17.57 11.41
C ARG A 215 -15.64 18.66 10.79
N ILE A 216 -16.22 19.66 10.12
CA ILE A 216 -15.47 20.78 9.55
C ILE A 216 -15.02 21.68 10.69
N ILE A 217 -13.71 21.88 10.75
CA ILE A 217 -13.07 22.69 11.78
C ILE A 217 -11.89 23.46 11.17
N SER A 218 -11.69 24.69 11.57
CA SER A 218 -10.47 25.40 11.18
C SER A 218 -9.26 24.87 11.96
N GLN A 219 -8.11 24.82 11.29
CA GLN A 219 -6.88 24.20 11.78
C GLN A 219 -6.41 24.78 13.14
N ASP A 220 -6.58 26.09 13.34
CA ASP A 220 -6.24 26.78 14.58
C ASP A 220 -7.06 26.35 15.80
N LYS A 221 -8.25 25.79 15.56
CA LYS A 221 -9.13 25.26 16.62
C LYS A 221 -8.84 23.80 16.98
N ILE A 222 -8.00 23.10 16.22
CA ILE A 222 -7.60 21.73 16.52
C ILE A 222 -6.64 21.75 17.70
N LYS A 223 -7.11 21.20 18.83
CA LYS A 223 -6.27 21.10 20.04
C LYS A 223 -5.28 19.94 19.85
N PRO A 224 -3.98 20.19 19.99
CA PRO A 224 -3.01 19.11 19.99
C PRO A 224 -3.18 18.24 21.21
N GLN A 225 -2.92 16.94 21.05
CA GLN A 225 -2.83 16.03 22.19
C GLN A 225 -1.46 16.19 22.85
N SER A 226 -1.42 16.30 24.17
CA SER A 226 -0.19 16.33 24.93
C SER A 226 0.29 14.90 25.20
N ILE A 227 1.54 14.62 24.90
CA ILE A 227 2.23 13.39 25.33
C ILE A 227 3.10 13.78 26.52
N ASP A 228 2.76 13.27 27.72
CA ASP A 228 3.54 13.50 28.91
C ASP A 228 4.79 12.59 28.88
N LEU A 229 5.96 13.20 29.00
CA LEU A 229 7.19 12.48 29.27
C LEU A 229 7.31 12.23 30.78
N ASN A 230 7.63 11.00 31.17
CA ASN A 230 7.87 10.67 32.57
C ASN A 230 8.89 11.64 33.19
N ASN A 231 8.41 12.41 34.17
CA ASN A 231 9.20 13.29 35.05
C ASN A 231 9.82 14.59 34.51
N ASN A 232 9.67 14.94 33.24
CA ASN A 232 10.05 16.29 32.77
C ASN A 232 8.81 17.10 32.42
N LYS A 233 8.78 18.38 32.83
CA LYS A 233 7.68 19.33 32.61
C LYS A 233 7.44 19.70 31.15
N GLU A 234 8.16 19.13 30.20
CA GLU A 234 8.01 19.37 28.78
C GLU A 234 6.91 18.49 28.21
N LYS A 235 5.80 19.12 27.82
CA LYS A 235 4.68 18.48 27.14
C LYS A 235 4.89 18.62 25.63
N TYR A 236 5.19 17.49 24.96
CA TYR A 236 5.19 17.48 23.51
C TYR A 236 3.75 17.38 22.98
N LYS A 237 3.53 18.01 21.83
CA LYS A 237 2.20 18.12 21.21
C LYS A 237 2.15 17.30 19.94
N THR A 238 1.19 16.37 19.85
CA THR A 238 0.85 15.68 18.60
C THR A 238 -0.36 16.33 17.97
N TYR A 239 -0.37 16.38 16.65
CA TYR A 239 -1.46 16.90 15.84
C TYR A 239 -2.08 15.79 15.01
N PRO A 240 -3.37 15.87 14.64
CA PRO A 240 -3.93 15.01 13.62
C PRO A 240 -3.11 15.09 12.32
N ILE A 241 -2.91 13.96 11.66
CA ILE A 241 -2.12 13.91 10.43
C ILE A 241 -2.89 14.59 9.30
N HIS A 242 -2.27 15.52 8.60
CA HIS A 242 -2.84 16.10 7.38
C HIS A 242 -2.74 15.09 6.24
N LEU A 243 -3.86 14.52 5.80
CA LEU A 243 -3.92 13.70 4.60
C LEU A 243 -4.13 14.60 3.37
N MET A 244 -3.11 14.69 2.54
CA MET A 244 -3.06 15.60 1.40
C MET A 244 -2.94 14.85 0.08
N SER A 245 -3.48 15.45 -0.98
CA SER A 245 -3.45 14.88 -2.34
C SER A 245 -2.10 15.10 -3.06
N LYS A 246 -1.37 16.18 -2.73
CA LYS A 246 -0.16 16.60 -3.46
C LYS A 246 1.09 16.50 -2.59
N LYS A 247 2.15 15.87 -3.12
CA LYS A 247 3.45 15.70 -2.45
C LYS A 247 4.07 17.04 -2.01
N LYS A 248 4.04 18.06 -2.88
CA LYS A 248 4.58 19.40 -2.60
C LYS A 248 3.95 20.00 -1.34
N CYS A 249 2.62 19.93 -1.19
CA CYS A 249 1.94 20.46 0.01
C CYS A 249 2.33 19.70 1.29
N VAL A 250 2.58 18.38 1.18
CA VAL A 250 3.08 17.57 2.29
C VAL A 250 4.47 18.05 2.73
N GLU A 251 5.37 18.23 1.78
CA GLU A 251 6.74 18.70 2.04
C GLU A 251 6.74 20.09 2.68
N GLU A 252 5.96 21.03 2.14
CA GLU A 252 5.80 22.39 2.68
C GLU A 252 5.27 22.37 4.12
N THR A 253 4.25 21.54 4.38
CA THR A 253 3.64 21.41 5.73
C THR A 253 4.63 20.82 6.72
N ASN A 254 5.28 19.71 6.36
CA ASN A 254 6.24 19.05 7.25
C ASN A 254 7.43 19.96 7.56
N ASN A 255 7.97 20.66 6.56
CA ASN A 255 9.07 21.63 6.74
C ASN A 255 8.64 22.80 7.61
N HIS A 256 7.42 23.32 7.45
CA HIS A 256 6.89 24.39 8.27
C HIS A 256 6.87 24.03 9.76
N TYR A 257 6.34 22.85 10.10
CA TYR A 257 6.29 22.37 11.48
C TYR A 257 7.68 22.02 12.03
N LEU A 258 8.53 21.38 11.23
CA LEU A 258 9.89 21.03 11.63
C LEU A 258 10.72 22.30 11.96
N ASN A 259 10.56 23.36 11.15
CA ASN A 259 11.28 24.63 11.36
C ASN A 259 10.81 25.40 12.61
N LYS A 260 9.59 25.14 13.10
CA LYS A 260 9.10 25.73 14.35
C LYS A 260 9.71 25.12 15.61
N LEU A 261 10.33 23.94 15.49
CA LEU A 261 11.00 23.32 16.62
C LEU A 261 12.38 23.99 16.85
N GLU A 262 12.66 24.32 18.10
CA GLU A 262 13.86 25.08 18.50
C GLU A 262 15.14 24.24 18.52
N PHE A 263 15.02 22.91 18.60
CA PHE A 263 16.15 22.01 18.69
C PHE A 263 16.94 21.88 17.38
N GLY A 264 18.21 21.49 17.48
CA GLY A 264 19.08 21.23 16.34
C GLY A 264 18.55 20.10 15.44
N THR A 265 18.80 20.21 14.13
CA THR A 265 18.38 19.19 13.17
C THR A 265 19.39 18.05 13.09
N HIS A 266 18.94 16.82 13.31
CA HIS A 266 19.68 15.61 13.00
C HIS A 266 19.33 15.16 11.59
N VAL A 267 20.35 14.87 10.78
CA VAL A 267 20.20 14.52 9.37
C VAL A 267 20.68 13.09 9.16
N PHE A 268 19.78 12.22 8.75
CA PHE A 268 20.08 10.82 8.49
C PHE A 268 19.94 10.53 6.98
N LYS A 269 21.07 10.24 6.34
CA LYS A 269 21.09 9.81 4.94
C LYS A 269 20.97 8.29 4.89
N TYR A 270 20.21 7.77 3.89
CA TYR A 270 20.23 6.34 3.64
C TYR A 270 21.65 5.86 3.33
N GLN A 271 21.92 4.62 3.64
CA GLN A 271 23.21 3.97 3.36
C GLN A 271 22.99 2.82 2.40
N VAL A 272 23.86 2.73 1.41
CA VAL A 272 23.90 1.55 0.53
C VAL A 272 24.78 0.51 1.19
N LYS A 273 24.19 -0.62 1.55
CA LYS A 273 24.92 -1.77 2.07
C LYS A 273 25.30 -2.68 0.92
N LYS A 274 26.59 -2.86 0.75
CA LYS A 274 27.20 -3.75 -0.24
C LYS A 274 27.97 -4.83 0.51
N GLY A 275 27.57 -6.10 0.34
CA GLY A 275 28.36 -7.19 0.86
C GLY A 275 29.65 -7.39 0.02
N GLU A 276 30.42 -8.41 0.32
CA GLU A 276 31.72 -8.67 -0.29
C GLU A 276 31.65 -8.72 -1.84
N ARG A 277 30.57 -9.25 -2.38
CA ARG A 277 30.34 -9.31 -3.82
C ARG A 277 28.86 -9.12 -4.16
N ILE A 278 28.56 -8.06 -4.92
CA ILE A 278 27.22 -7.85 -5.48
C ILE A 278 27.15 -8.65 -6.78
N ILE A 279 26.21 -9.57 -6.86
CA ILE A 279 25.96 -10.37 -8.06
C ILE A 279 24.44 -10.45 -8.29
N ASP A 280 24.06 -10.58 -9.57
CA ASP A 280 22.71 -10.96 -9.89
C ASP A 280 22.46 -12.47 -9.60
N TYR A 281 21.27 -12.94 -9.86
CA TYR A 281 20.96 -14.35 -9.64
C TYR A 281 21.62 -15.30 -10.64
N ASN A 282 22.19 -14.78 -11.74
CA ASN A 282 23.03 -15.53 -12.68
C ASN A 282 24.51 -15.47 -12.32
N ASN A 283 24.85 -14.95 -11.13
CA ASN A 283 26.21 -14.71 -10.64
C ASN A 283 27.02 -13.71 -11.50
N LEU A 284 26.33 -12.85 -12.28
CA LEU A 284 26.96 -11.81 -13.05
C LEU A 284 27.18 -10.56 -12.18
N LEU A 285 28.28 -9.87 -12.42
CA LEU A 285 28.58 -8.61 -11.75
C LEU A 285 27.80 -7.47 -12.42
N PRO A 286 27.02 -6.69 -11.66
CA PRO A 286 26.35 -5.52 -12.21
C PRO A 286 27.35 -4.40 -12.52
N THR A 287 27.04 -3.63 -13.54
CA THR A 287 27.73 -2.36 -13.80
C THR A 287 27.37 -1.32 -12.73
N PRO A 288 28.19 -0.29 -12.50
CA PRO A 288 27.86 0.80 -11.58
C PRO A 288 26.55 1.48 -11.91
N SER A 289 26.19 1.62 -13.19
CA SER A 289 24.91 2.16 -13.65
C SER A 289 23.73 1.27 -13.25
N GLN A 290 23.85 -0.04 -13.34
CA GLN A 290 22.81 -0.98 -12.92
C GLN A 290 22.60 -0.93 -11.40
N ILE A 291 23.68 -0.83 -10.62
CA ILE A 291 23.59 -0.66 -9.15
C ILE A 291 22.85 0.64 -8.83
N LYS A 292 23.19 1.75 -9.50
CA LYS A 292 22.55 3.05 -9.26
C LYS A 292 21.07 3.05 -9.64
N ASN A 293 20.72 2.38 -10.72
CA ASN A 293 19.31 2.19 -11.12
C ASN A 293 18.53 1.38 -10.08
N GLU A 294 19.14 0.34 -9.51
CA GLU A 294 18.52 -0.46 -8.45
C GLU A 294 18.39 0.32 -7.15
N GLU A 295 19.36 1.12 -6.75
CA GLU A 295 19.24 2.05 -5.62
C GLU A 295 18.04 2.98 -5.78
N ASN A 296 17.90 3.61 -6.95
CA ASN A 296 16.77 4.49 -7.27
C ASN A 296 15.44 3.73 -7.26
N HIS A 297 15.41 2.50 -7.74
CA HIS A 297 14.24 1.63 -7.71
C HIS A 297 13.84 1.29 -6.27
N LEU A 298 14.78 0.90 -5.41
CA LEU A 298 14.53 0.64 -3.99
C LEU A 298 13.97 1.87 -3.27
N LEU A 299 14.52 3.05 -3.52
CA LEU A 299 14.04 4.31 -2.95
C LEU A 299 12.63 4.67 -3.44
N SER A 300 12.34 4.49 -4.73
CA SER A 300 11.04 4.86 -5.30
C SER A 300 9.91 3.90 -4.87
N ASN A 301 10.22 2.64 -4.62
CA ASN A 301 9.26 1.61 -4.20
C ASN A 301 9.13 1.47 -2.68
N SER A 302 9.95 2.15 -1.91
CA SER A 302 9.84 2.25 -0.45
C SER A 302 9.23 3.59 -0.04
N LEU A 303 8.72 3.67 1.19
CA LEU A 303 8.30 4.95 1.79
C LEU A 303 9.50 5.74 2.35
N ILE A 304 10.71 5.25 2.21
CA ILE A 304 11.93 5.81 2.79
C ILE A 304 12.15 7.24 2.30
N GLU A 305 12.49 8.12 3.23
CA GLU A 305 13.04 9.43 2.89
C GLU A 305 14.55 9.28 2.69
N PRO A 306 15.09 9.61 1.49
CA PRO A 306 16.53 9.49 1.21
C PRO A 306 17.38 10.33 2.18
N ILE A 307 16.86 11.46 2.59
CA ILE A 307 17.44 12.33 3.63
C ILE A 307 16.35 12.62 4.64
N LEU A 308 16.45 11.96 5.79
CA LEU A 308 15.50 12.12 6.88
C LEU A 308 16.01 13.20 7.84
N HIS A 309 15.26 14.29 7.96
CA HIS A 309 15.54 15.38 8.86
C HIS A 309 14.66 15.26 10.09
N LEU A 310 15.25 15.09 11.27
CA LEU A 310 14.54 14.99 12.53
C LEU A 310 15.03 16.00 13.54
N LYS A 311 14.14 16.41 14.42
CA LYS A 311 14.44 17.21 15.62
C LYS A 311 13.75 16.57 16.83
N ILE A 312 14.23 16.83 18.03
CA ILE A 312 13.47 16.53 19.25
C ILE A 312 12.12 17.28 19.16
N GLY A 313 11.02 16.58 19.47
CA GLY A 313 9.66 17.10 19.27
C GLY A 313 9.07 16.84 17.88
N ALA A 314 9.83 16.29 16.93
CA ALA A 314 9.31 16.00 15.60
C ALA A 314 8.25 14.87 15.64
N GLN A 315 7.10 15.16 15.03
CA GLN A 315 6.06 14.17 14.86
C GLN A 315 6.43 13.25 13.69
N VAL A 316 6.47 11.94 13.98
CA VAL A 316 6.89 10.91 13.04
C VAL A 316 5.87 9.79 12.93
N MET A 317 5.93 9.04 11.83
CA MET A 317 5.14 7.84 11.59
C MET A 317 6.06 6.70 11.16
N CYS A 318 5.80 5.51 11.70
CA CYS A 318 6.44 4.27 11.23
C CYS A 318 5.95 3.92 9.83
N ILE A 319 6.88 3.48 8.98
CA ILE A 319 6.60 3.01 7.62
C ILE A 319 6.77 1.50 7.48
N SER A 320 6.93 0.81 8.60
CA SER A 320 7.01 -0.65 8.70
C SER A 320 6.45 -1.13 10.03
N ASN A 321 6.23 -2.44 10.14
CA ASN A 321 5.83 -3.05 11.40
C ASN A 321 7.07 -3.28 12.25
N LEU A 322 7.17 -2.60 13.39
CA LEU A 322 8.32 -2.64 14.28
C LEU A 322 8.09 -3.60 15.45
N ASP A 323 6.92 -3.51 16.07
CA ASP A 323 6.53 -4.31 17.23
C ASP A 323 5.01 -4.47 17.24
N ILE A 324 4.54 -5.50 16.53
CA ILE A 324 3.11 -5.77 16.36
C ILE A 324 2.45 -6.17 17.68
N GLU A 325 3.16 -6.91 18.51
CA GLU A 325 2.65 -7.40 19.81
C GLU A 325 2.29 -6.24 20.72
N HIS A 326 3.08 -5.17 20.68
CA HIS A 326 2.84 -3.95 21.44
C HIS A 326 2.15 -2.85 20.63
N GLY A 327 1.67 -3.16 19.42
CA GLY A 327 0.87 -2.25 18.59
C GLY A 327 1.64 -1.17 17.86
N ILE A 328 2.96 -1.35 17.65
CA ILE A 328 3.77 -0.44 16.83
C ILE A 328 3.90 -1.02 15.43
N CYS A 329 3.04 -0.58 14.55
CA CYS A 329 2.93 -1.03 13.17
C CYS A 329 3.04 0.14 12.19
N ASN A 330 3.02 -0.18 10.90
CA ASN A 330 2.94 0.85 9.87
C ASN A 330 1.73 1.76 10.09
N GLY A 331 1.97 3.06 10.07
CA GLY A 331 0.98 4.09 10.40
C GLY A 331 1.01 4.53 11.87
N SER A 332 1.69 3.81 12.76
CA SER A 332 1.83 4.23 14.17
C SER A 332 2.58 5.54 14.27
N THR A 333 2.01 6.50 14.99
CA THR A 333 2.55 7.85 15.14
C THR A 333 3.12 8.09 16.53
N GLY A 334 4.18 8.89 16.57
CA GLY A 334 4.84 9.25 17.82
C GLY A 334 5.64 10.54 17.68
N ILE A 335 6.37 10.87 18.72
CA ILE A 335 7.25 12.05 18.80
C ILE A 335 8.67 11.60 19.11
N VAL A 336 9.63 12.18 18.43
CA VAL A 336 11.05 12.02 18.75
C VAL A 336 11.36 12.69 20.07
N THR A 337 11.78 11.92 21.06
CA THR A 337 12.07 12.41 22.42
C THR A 337 13.56 12.63 22.67
N GLU A 338 14.40 11.81 22.02
CA GLU A 338 15.85 11.83 22.24
C GLU A 338 16.57 11.26 21.00
N PHE A 339 17.83 11.60 20.82
CA PHE A 339 18.75 10.91 19.90
C PHE A 339 19.82 10.19 20.69
N THR A 340 19.86 8.85 20.53
CA THR A 340 20.87 7.99 21.12
C THR A 340 21.94 7.62 20.10
N ASP A 341 23.02 6.97 20.53
CA ASP A 341 24.08 6.48 19.64
C ASP A 341 23.56 5.44 18.62
N THR A 342 22.48 4.72 18.96
CA THR A 342 21.90 3.68 18.11
C THR A 342 20.77 4.19 17.23
N GLY A 343 20.10 5.29 17.59
CA GLY A 343 19.04 5.87 16.79
C GLY A 343 18.11 6.81 17.53
N PRO A 344 17.10 7.35 16.83
CA PRO A 344 16.10 8.22 17.43
C PRO A 344 15.20 7.41 18.38
N LYS A 345 14.97 7.94 19.56
CA LYS A 345 14.01 7.41 20.52
C LYS A 345 12.66 8.07 20.27
N VAL A 346 11.63 7.26 20.14
CA VAL A 346 10.28 7.72 19.79
C VAL A 346 9.27 7.26 20.82
N LYS A 347 8.49 8.19 21.34
CA LYS A 347 7.33 7.93 22.18
C LYS A 347 6.07 7.91 21.33
N PHE A 348 5.43 6.76 21.26
CA PHE A 348 4.22 6.53 20.48
C PHE A 348 2.94 6.93 21.22
N LYS A 349 1.83 7.11 20.50
CA LYS A 349 0.52 7.44 21.08
C LYS A 349 -0.01 6.40 22.08
N ASN A 350 0.41 5.14 21.96
CA ASN A 350 0.09 4.07 22.93
C ASN A 350 0.94 4.13 24.20
N SER A 351 1.66 5.22 24.42
CA SER A 351 2.57 5.51 25.54
C SER A 351 3.86 4.68 25.59
N LEU A 352 4.09 3.80 24.63
CA LEU A 352 5.36 3.09 24.50
C LEU A 352 6.45 4.02 23.98
N GLU A 353 7.64 3.86 24.51
CA GLU A 353 8.83 4.60 24.10
C GLU A 353 9.94 3.62 23.74
N ILE A 354 10.36 3.65 22.48
CA ILE A 354 11.39 2.73 21.97
C ILE A 354 12.46 3.47 21.16
N ILE A 355 13.65 2.92 21.12
CA ILE A 355 14.71 3.36 20.21
C ILE A 355 14.47 2.69 18.85
N ILE A 356 14.42 3.50 17.82
CA ILE A 356 14.19 3.00 16.46
C ILE A 356 15.52 2.63 15.83
N ASN A 357 15.64 1.37 15.43
CA ASN A 357 16.79 0.86 14.71
C ASN A 357 16.60 1.04 13.19
N LYS A 358 17.71 1.16 12.48
CA LYS A 358 17.71 1.15 11.03
C LYS A 358 17.21 -0.19 10.51
N GLN A 359 16.52 -0.16 9.39
CA GLN A 359 16.08 -1.35 8.66
C GLN A 359 16.72 -1.41 7.28
N ASN A 360 16.79 -2.62 6.73
CA ASN A 360 17.37 -2.91 5.42
C ASN A 360 16.27 -3.25 4.42
N TRP A 361 16.25 -2.53 3.30
CA TRP A 361 15.44 -2.85 2.13
C TRP A 361 16.35 -3.51 1.10
N LYS A 362 16.23 -4.83 0.97
CA LYS A 362 17.12 -5.66 0.13
C LYS A 362 16.70 -5.57 -1.34
N SER A 363 17.69 -5.55 -2.22
CA SER A 363 17.44 -5.72 -3.65
C SER A 363 16.89 -7.13 -3.94
N GLU A 364 15.91 -7.18 -4.81
CA GLU A 364 15.35 -8.43 -5.32
C GLU A 364 16.05 -8.89 -6.60
N ILE A 365 16.93 -8.05 -7.17
CA ILE A 365 17.68 -8.31 -8.39
C ILE A 365 19.12 -8.71 -8.08
N TYR A 366 19.72 -8.03 -7.10
CA TYR A 366 21.14 -8.23 -6.76
C TYR A 366 21.28 -8.75 -5.33
N LYS A 367 21.92 -9.92 -5.20
CA LYS A 367 22.33 -10.44 -3.90
C LYS A 367 23.33 -9.48 -3.26
N ASN A 368 23.26 -9.36 -1.94
CA ASN A 368 24.18 -8.53 -1.14
C ASN A 368 24.09 -7.00 -1.44
N LEU A 369 23.02 -6.53 -2.07
CA LEU A 369 22.70 -5.11 -2.23
C LEU A 369 21.45 -4.78 -1.43
N SER A 370 21.53 -3.77 -0.57
CA SER A 370 20.37 -3.21 0.14
C SER A 370 20.58 -1.73 0.43
N ILE A 371 19.50 -1.04 0.75
CA ILE A 371 19.55 0.31 1.33
C ILE A 371 19.12 0.23 2.80
N GLU A 372 19.76 1.00 3.65
CA GLU A 372 19.52 1.05 5.08
C GLU A 372 19.11 2.45 5.49
N GLN A 373 18.01 2.58 6.24
CA GLN A 373 17.52 3.84 6.80
C GLN A 373 16.67 3.57 8.05
N TYR A 374 16.36 4.59 8.80
CA TYR A 374 15.33 4.52 9.84
C TYR A 374 13.95 4.42 9.19
N PRO A 375 13.08 3.49 9.66
CA PRO A 375 11.73 3.30 9.12
C PRO A 375 10.75 4.37 9.61
N LEU A 376 11.14 5.63 9.49
CA LEU A 376 10.39 6.79 9.93
C LEU A 376 10.24 7.82 8.82
N ILE A 377 9.10 8.50 8.82
CA ILE A 377 8.88 9.74 8.05
C ILE A 377 8.29 10.81 8.94
N LEU A 378 8.45 12.07 8.57
CA LEU A 378 7.71 13.17 9.20
C LEU A 378 6.22 12.98 8.98
N ALA A 379 5.41 13.23 10.00
CA ALA A 379 4.00 12.87 10.01
C ALA A 379 3.06 13.99 10.49
N TRP A 380 3.40 15.24 10.32
CA TRP A 380 2.40 16.29 10.36
C TRP A 380 1.52 16.28 9.13
N ALA A 381 2.10 15.90 7.98
CA ALA A 381 1.36 15.64 6.75
C ALA A 381 1.92 14.42 6.00
N VAL A 382 1.02 13.66 5.35
CA VAL A 382 1.36 12.56 4.43
C VAL A 382 0.42 12.59 3.23
N THR A 383 0.87 12.03 2.09
CA THR A 383 -0.05 11.91 0.95
C THR A 383 -1.06 10.80 1.18
N ILE A 384 -2.28 10.96 0.63
CA ILE A 384 -3.32 9.93 0.67
C ILE A 384 -2.81 8.60 0.11
N HIS A 385 -1.99 8.64 -0.95
CA HIS A 385 -1.36 7.45 -1.54
C HIS A 385 -0.40 6.75 -0.56
N LYS A 386 0.46 7.50 0.13
CA LYS A 386 1.38 6.94 1.13
C LYS A 386 0.65 6.39 2.37
N ALA A 387 -0.55 6.90 2.66
CA ALA A 387 -1.39 6.41 3.74
C ALA A 387 -2.21 5.16 3.35
N GLN A 388 -2.20 4.73 2.09
CA GLN A 388 -2.90 3.51 1.66
C GLN A 388 -2.37 2.30 2.44
N GLY A 389 -3.28 1.45 2.93
CA GLY A 389 -2.91 0.33 3.81
C GLY A 389 -2.70 0.70 5.29
N ALA A 390 -2.25 1.91 5.60
CA ALA A 390 -2.07 2.36 6.99
C ALA A 390 -3.40 2.54 7.73
N THR A 391 -3.36 2.45 9.06
CA THR A 391 -4.47 2.78 9.95
C THR A 391 -4.09 3.98 10.80
N ILE A 392 -4.92 5.01 10.79
CA ILE A 392 -4.66 6.32 11.40
C ILE A 392 -5.75 6.60 12.45
N ASP A 393 -5.36 7.05 13.64
CA ASP A 393 -6.33 7.36 14.70
C ASP A 393 -7.00 8.72 14.48
N GLU A 394 -6.23 9.73 14.04
CA GLU A 394 -6.74 11.08 13.82
C GLU A 394 -6.14 11.71 12.57
N ALA A 395 -7.00 12.25 11.71
CA ALA A 395 -6.56 12.92 10.49
C ALA A 395 -7.33 14.22 10.21
N PHE A 396 -6.60 15.20 9.65
CA PHE A 396 -7.15 16.43 9.10
C PHE A 396 -7.15 16.33 7.58
N ILE A 397 -8.32 16.33 6.98
CA ILE A 397 -8.51 15.98 5.56
C ILE A 397 -9.23 17.12 4.84
N ASP A 398 -8.78 17.46 3.63
CA ASP A 398 -9.50 18.34 2.74
C ASP A 398 -10.25 17.49 1.69
N LEU A 399 -11.58 17.40 1.84
CA LEU A 399 -12.49 16.74 0.90
C LEU A 399 -13.15 17.75 -0.07
N GLY A 400 -12.56 18.92 -0.21
CA GLY A 400 -13.03 19.98 -1.10
C GLY A 400 -12.26 20.02 -2.42
N SER A 401 -11.69 21.19 -2.71
CA SER A 401 -10.99 21.45 -3.99
C SER A 401 -9.75 20.61 -4.23
N SER A 402 -9.13 20.09 -3.17
CA SER A 402 -7.90 19.31 -3.26
C SER A 402 -8.11 17.90 -3.86
N ILE A 403 -9.34 17.37 -3.81
CA ILE A 403 -9.69 16.07 -4.41
C ILE A 403 -9.75 16.22 -5.93
N PHE A 404 -8.97 15.41 -6.65
CA PHE A 404 -8.84 15.48 -8.11
C PHE A 404 -9.08 14.15 -8.83
N THR A 405 -9.22 13.02 -8.10
CA THR A 405 -9.50 11.70 -8.70
C THR A 405 -10.58 10.96 -7.92
N GLU A 406 -11.29 10.09 -8.62
CA GLU A 406 -12.28 9.18 -8.05
C GLU A 406 -11.64 8.24 -7.02
N GLY A 407 -12.40 7.80 -6.01
CA GLY A 407 -11.92 6.94 -4.94
C GLY A 407 -11.02 7.63 -3.90
N GLN A 408 -10.42 8.78 -4.19
CA GLN A 408 -9.46 9.44 -3.31
C GLN A 408 -10.07 9.83 -1.95
N SER A 409 -11.31 10.34 -1.94
CA SER A 409 -12.05 10.66 -0.71
C SER A 409 -12.29 9.41 0.12
N TYR A 410 -12.66 8.31 -0.51
CA TYR A 410 -12.86 7.02 0.14
C TYR A 410 -11.56 6.49 0.75
N VAL A 411 -10.48 6.49 -0.03
CA VAL A 411 -9.16 6.04 0.48
C VAL A 411 -8.75 6.84 1.70
N ALA A 412 -8.88 8.17 1.67
CA ALA A 412 -8.51 9.03 2.80
C ALA A 412 -9.32 8.72 4.06
N LEU A 413 -10.65 8.64 3.95
CA LEU A 413 -11.53 8.40 5.10
C LEU A 413 -11.43 6.98 5.63
N SER A 414 -11.25 5.98 4.77
CA SER A 414 -11.11 4.57 5.17
C SER A 414 -9.81 4.27 5.94
N ARG A 415 -8.89 5.23 6.04
CA ARG A 415 -7.70 5.11 6.90
C ARG A 415 -8.04 5.28 8.38
N LEU A 416 -9.07 6.04 8.71
CA LEU A 416 -9.47 6.31 10.08
C LEU A 416 -10.17 5.10 10.71
N ARG A 417 -9.96 4.94 12.01
CA ARG A 417 -10.66 3.89 12.79
C ARG A 417 -12.09 4.28 13.12
N THR A 418 -12.30 5.55 13.44
CA THR A 418 -13.59 6.08 13.90
C THR A 418 -13.84 7.47 13.31
N ILE A 419 -15.07 7.92 13.35
CA ILE A 419 -15.45 9.25 12.87
C ILE A 419 -14.98 10.36 13.83
N GLU A 420 -14.77 10.06 15.10
CA GLU A 420 -14.27 11.00 16.11
C GLU A 420 -12.87 11.49 15.77
N GLY A 421 -12.04 10.63 15.16
CA GLY A 421 -10.70 10.99 14.69
C GLY A 421 -10.68 11.79 13.39
N LEU A 422 -11.85 12.07 12.79
CA LEU A 422 -11.95 12.85 11.57
C LEU A 422 -12.06 14.35 11.88
N TYR A 423 -11.16 15.12 11.29
CA TYR A 423 -11.22 16.58 11.19
C TYR A 423 -11.24 16.96 9.71
N LEU A 424 -12.21 17.75 9.29
CA LEU A 424 -12.31 18.21 7.90
C LEU A 424 -11.94 19.69 7.79
N LYS A 425 -11.13 20.01 6.80
CA LYS A 425 -10.87 21.37 6.36
C LYS A 425 -12.04 21.91 5.54
N SER A 426 -12.51 21.11 4.61
CA SER A 426 -13.64 21.43 3.75
C SER A 426 -14.27 20.14 3.21
N LEU A 427 -15.52 20.24 2.77
CA LEU A 427 -16.27 19.17 2.15
C LEU A 427 -16.96 19.69 0.89
N ASN A 428 -16.74 19.00 -0.23
CA ASN A 428 -17.53 19.18 -1.44
C ASN A 428 -18.17 17.86 -1.86
N PRO A 429 -19.45 17.63 -1.55
CA PRO A 429 -20.12 16.37 -1.89
C PRO A 429 -20.07 16.00 -3.38
N TYR A 430 -19.99 16.99 -4.27
CA TYR A 430 -19.88 16.76 -5.73
C TYR A 430 -18.52 16.19 -6.17
N LYS A 431 -17.51 16.25 -5.28
CA LYS A 431 -16.19 15.62 -5.50
C LYS A 431 -16.12 14.17 -5.01
N ILE A 432 -17.14 13.74 -4.26
CA ILE A 432 -17.27 12.34 -3.82
C ILE A 432 -17.88 11.56 -4.98
N LYS A 433 -17.01 10.94 -5.77
CA LYS A 433 -17.40 10.21 -6.98
C LYS A 433 -16.77 8.83 -6.97
N ALA A 434 -17.47 7.89 -7.56
CA ALA A 434 -16.97 6.57 -7.91
C ALA A 434 -17.04 6.36 -9.42
N ASN A 435 -16.15 5.57 -9.95
CA ASN A 435 -16.09 5.27 -11.37
C ASN A 435 -17.31 4.45 -11.81
N ASP A 436 -17.95 4.82 -12.92
CA ASP A 436 -19.16 4.14 -13.40
C ASP A 436 -18.89 2.71 -13.85
N LYS A 437 -17.72 2.42 -14.44
CA LYS A 437 -17.32 1.05 -14.81
C LYS A 437 -17.12 0.17 -13.58
N VAL A 438 -16.60 0.74 -12.50
CA VAL A 438 -16.48 0.03 -11.21
C VAL A 438 -17.87 -0.28 -10.66
N ARG A 439 -18.81 0.66 -10.70
CA ARG A 439 -20.19 0.40 -10.29
C ARG A 439 -20.83 -0.72 -11.11
N GLU A 440 -20.60 -0.72 -12.42
CA GLU A 440 -21.09 -1.77 -13.32
C GLU A 440 -20.48 -3.13 -12.95
N TYR A 441 -19.17 -3.20 -12.74
CA TYR A 441 -18.50 -4.42 -12.32
C TYR A 441 -19.08 -4.97 -11.01
N TYR A 442 -19.35 -4.11 -10.02
CA TYR A 442 -19.90 -4.57 -8.73
C TYR A 442 -21.38 -4.98 -8.78
N LYS A 443 -22.15 -4.63 -9.81
CA LYS A 443 -23.55 -5.12 -9.97
C LYS A 443 -23.62 -6.64 -10.09
N MET A 444 -22.63 -7.28 -10.71
CA MET A 444 -22.59 -8.73 -10.83
C MET A 444 -22.67 -9.48 -9.50
N PHE A 445 -22.20 -8.86 -8.41
CA PHE A 445 -22.26 -9.48 -7.08
C PHE A 445 -23.63 -9.35 -6.42
N SER A 446 -24.46 -8.39 -6.81
CA SER A 446 -25.82 -8.18 -6.29
C SER A 446 -26.89 -8.91 -7.10
N GLU A 447 -26.58 -9.44 -8.30
CA GLU A 447 -27.51 -10.20 -9.13
C GLU A 447 -27.46 -11.70 -8.84
N ASN A 448 -26.48 -12.16 -8.05
CA ASN A 448 -26.27 -13.55 -7.67
C ASN A 448 -26.78 -13.88 -6.26
N GLU A 449 -27.40 -12.91 -5.56
CA GLU A 449 -28.18 -13.10 -4.32
C GLU A 449 -29.67 -13.30 -4.64
#